data_c500dd01437c4a5ac203d6d0cadaedef
#
_entry.id   c500dd01437c4a5ac203d6d0cadaedef
#
_cell.length_a   1.000
_cell.length_b   1.000
_cell.length_c   1.000
_cell.angle_alpha   90.00
_cell.angle_beta   90.00
_cell.angle_gamma   90.00
#
_symmetry.space_group_name_H-M   'P 1'
#
loop_
_entity.id
_entity.type
_entity.pdbx_description
1 polymer ?
#
loop_
_entity_poly.entity_id
_entity_poly.type
_entity_poly.pdbx_seq_one_letter_code
_entity_poly.pdbx_strand_id
1 'polypeptide(L)'
;MKKSFIYIFSAFCFSCGINSCSFLDENPVDRLVVDNFYTSEKDAQAAVDATYQQLNSLYNRLMYMMAELPTDMMKNGLGMPNANLQDLEFLRFNSQNTFVKDMWKNCYSGISRANTAIVKIPEIKMNESKKNRLIAEARTLRALYYFNLVRFFGDVPLILDLKTVEDSKGPRDSKELIYDQIIEDLTFAEEHLPLRSEYSASDEGRINKGAAKILFGKVYLTKGDFQKAKDKLAEVVEHESEYGFGLHKDYHANWLRDTEAGIEAVLYIEYKEPPFQHNGEMALAGPKYSCLLYTSDAADERSSV
;
A
#
# COMPACT_ATOMS: atom_id res chain seq x y z
N MET A 1 17.74 -13.77 71.80
CA MET A 1 18.65 -13.38 70.73
C MET A 1 18.37 -14.14 69.38
N LYS A 2 18.10 -15.44 69.33
CA LYS A 2 17.86 -16.17 68.09
C LYS A 2 16.58 -15.75 67.31
N LYS A 3 15.50 -15.38 67.96
CA LYS A 3 14.23 -14.98 67.30
C LYS A 3 14.31 -13.58 66.67
N SER A 4 15.03 -12.64 67.26
CA SER A 4 15.21 -11.30 66.68
C SER A 4 16.04 -11.31 65.40
N PHE A 5 16.99 -12.24 65.26
CA PHE A 5 17.81 -12.38 64.06
C PHE A 5 17.00 -12.90 62.83
N ILE A 6 16.02 -13.77 63.05
CA ILE A 6 15.15 -14.32 62.03
C ILE A 6 14.22 -13.23 61.46
N TYR A 7 13.69 -12.35 62.30
CA TYR A 7 12.81 -11.25 61.82
C TYR A 7 13.59 -10.19 61.04
N ILE A 8 14.83 -9.88 61.42
CA ILE A 8 15.69 -8.93 60.68
C ILE A 8 16.10 -9.51 59.36
N PHE A 9 16.42 -10.81 59.24
CA PHE A 9 16.73 -11.49 57.97
C PHE A 9 15.53 -11.61 57.07
N SER A 10 14.33 -11.89 57.59
CA SER A 10 13.08 -11.92 56.85
C SER A 10 12.68 -10.53 56.30
N ALA A 11 12.86 -9.46 57.07
CA ALA A 11 12.60 -8.09 56.63
C ALA A 11 13.60 -7.62 55.55
N PHE A 12 14.86 -8.04 55.63
CA PHE A 12 15.89 -7.74 54.62
C PHE A 12 15.63 -8.46 53.29
N CYS A 13 15.18 -9.71 53.30
CA CYS A 13 14.77 -10.44 52.08
C CYS A 13 13.52 -9.85 51.41
N PHE A 14 12.60 -9.29 52.22
CA PHE A 14 11.38 -8.66 51.66
C PHE A 14 11.66 -7.29 51.01
N SER A 15 12.62 -6.52 51.50
CA SER A 15 13.01 -5.23 50.92
C SER A 15 13.86 -5.35 49.66
N CYS A 16 14.54 -6.47 49.38
CA CYS A 16 15.27 -6.73 48.14
C CYS A 16 14.37 -7.17 46.98
N GLY A 17 13.14 -7.63 47.24
CA GLY A 17 12.20 -8.12 46.22
C GLY A 17 11.42 -7.04 45.47
N ILE A 18 11.46 -5.78 45.91
CA ILE A 18 10.60 -4.71 45.39
C ILE A 18 11.26 -3.91 44.24
N ASN A 19 12.55 -4.05 44.02
CA ASN A 19 13.28 -3.30 42.99
C ASN A 19 13.60 -4.13 41.70
N SER A 20 12.97 -5.29 41.54
CA SER A 20 13.31 -6.21 40.42
C SER A 20 12.53 -5.96 39.12
N CYS A 21 11.57 -5.02 39.08
CA CYS A 21 10.73 -4.84 37.90
C CYS A 21 11.42 -4.12 36.72
N SER A 22 12.46 -3.33 36.93
CA SER A 22 13.15 -2.62 35.85
C SER A 22 14.36 -3.36 35.24
N PHE A 23 14.80 -4.46 35.92
CA PHE A 23 15.94 -5.27 35.45
C PHE A 23 15.57 -6.22 34.28
N LEU A 24 14.28 -6.40 34.02
CA LEU A 24 13.75 -7.26 32.97
C LEU A 24 13.26 -6.47 31.74
N ASP A 25 13.37 -5.15 31.73
CA ASP A 25 13.15 -4.35 30.52
C ASP A 25 14.33 -4.57 29.58
N GLU A 26 14.19 -5.59 28.73
CA GLU A 26 15.12 -5.82 27.63
C GLU A 26 15.01 -4.66 26.64
N ASN A 27 15.98 -3.77 26.64
CA ASN A 27 16.25 -2.88 25.51
C ASN A 27 17.19 -3.63 24.55
N PRO A 28 16.67 -4.35 23.56
CA PRO A 28 17.50 -5.07 22.61
C PRO A 28 18.24 -4.06 21.73
N VAL A 29 19.54 -3.93 21.91
CA VAL A 29 20.42 -3.06 21.14
C VAL A 29 20.71 -3.66 19.74
N ASP A 30 20.50 -4.95 19.59
CA ASP A 30 20.81 -5.78 18.41
C ASP A 30 19.58 -6.10 17.54
N ARG A 31 18.39 -5.68 17.94
CA ARG A 31 17.15 -5.83 17.17
C ARG A 31 16.51 -4.48 16.91
N LEU A 32 16.05 -4.29 15.67
CA LEU A 32 15.21 -3.14 15.30
C LEU A 32 13.83 -3.31 15.98
N VAL A 33 13.64 -2.63 17.11
CA VAL A 33 12.33 -2.46 17.76
C VAL A 33 11.77 -1.09 17.39
N VAL A 34 10.45 -0.96 17.40
CA VAL A 34 9.75 0.27 17.00
C VAL A 34 10.32 1.52 17.71
N ASP A 35 10.71 1.40 18.97
CA ASP A 35 11.22 2.53 19.78
C ASP A 35 12.64 2.98 19.39
N ASN A 36 13.43 2.11 18.73
CA ASN A 36 14.81 2.42 18.31
C ASN A 36 14.91 2.68 16.78
N PHE A 37 13.82 2.49 16.02
CA PHE A 37 13.85 2.57 14.56
C PHE A 37 13.64 3.99 14.03
N TYR A 38 12.74 4.79 14.65
CA TYR A 38 12.35 6.11 14.11
C TYR A 38 13.24 7.24 14.65
N THR A 39 14.53 7.22 14.34
CA THR A 39 15.52 8.17 14.89
C THR A 39 16.13 9.09 13.83
N SER A 40 16.10 8.72 12.55
CA SER A 40 16.76 9.43 11.48
C SER A 40 15.85 9.61 10.25
N GLU A 41 16.24 10.55 9.37
CA GLU A 41 15.60 10.76 8.07
C GLU A 41 15.56 9.48 7.22
N LYS A 42 16.61 8.65 7.32
CA LYS A 42 16.69 7.37 6.61
C LYS A 42 15.61 6.40 7.13
N ASP A 43 15.34 6.42 8.42
CA ASP A 43 14.31 5.57 9.02
C ASP A 43 12.90 6.04 8.59
N ALA A 44 12.69 7.36 8.54
CA ALA A 44 11.46 7.95 8.01
C ALA A 44 11.20 7.51 6.56
N GLN A 45 12.24 7.57 5.72
CA GLN A 45 12.18 7.12 4.32
C GLN A 45 11.84 5.62 4.24
N ALA A 46 12.54 4.77 5.01
CA ALA A 46 12.33 3.34 5.03
C ALA A 46 10.90 2.95 5.50
N ALA A 47 10.32 3.71 6.43
CA ALA A 47 8.94 3.51 6.87
C ALA A 47 7.92 3.74 5.74
N VAL A 48 8.11 4.81 4.96
CA VAL A 48 7.27 5.09 3.80
C VAL A 48 7.50 4.06 2.71
N ASP A 49 8.75 3.65 2.44
CA ASP A 49 9.09 2.61 1.47
C ASP A 49 8.43 1.26 1.82
N ALA A 50 8.38 0.91 3.11
CA ALA A 50 7.63 -0.26 3.57
C ALA A 50 6.12 -0.15 3.30
N THR A 51 5.57 1.07 3.26
CA THR A 51 4.17 1.29 2.89
C THR A 51 3.96 1.09 1.38
N TYR A 52 4.86 1.62 0.54
CA TYR A 52 4.85 1.34 -0.90
C TYR A 52 4.96 -0.15 -1.23
N GLN A 53 5.83 -0.87 -0.53
CA GLN A 53 6.05 -2.30 -0.76
C GLN A 53 4.75 -3.12 -0.69
N GLN A 54 3.77 -2.68 0.10
CA GLN A 54 2.50 -3.37 0.23
C GLN A 54 1.65 -3.33 -1.06
N LEU A 55 1.90 -2.35 -1.95
CA LEU A 55 1.25 -2.28 -3.26
C LEU A 55 1.55 -3.51 -4.12
N ASN A 56 2.75 -4.07 -4.02
CA ASN A 56 3.13 -5.30 -4.70
C ASN A 56 2.18 -6.46 -4.41
N SER A 57 1.80 -6.63 -3.16
CA SER A 57 0.89 -7.71 -2.75
C SER A 57 -0.54 -7.50 -3.26
N LEU A 58 -0.95 -6.23 -3.47
CA LEU A 58 -2.28 -5.89 -3.95
C LEU A 58 -2.37 -5.90 -5.47
N TYR A 59 -1.42 -5.25 -6.15
CA TYR A 59 -1.49 -4.97 -7.59
C TYR A 59 -0.73 -6.00 -8.44
N ASN A 60 -0.22 -7.07 -7.86
CA ASN A 60 0.28 -8.20 -8.62
C ASN A 60 -0.93 -8.95 -9.25
N ARG A 61 -1.34 -10.04 -8.68
CA ARG A 61 -2.43 -10.87 -9.17
C ARG A 61 -3.78 -10.52 -8.52
N LEU A 62 -3.74 -10.12 -7.27
CA LEU A 62 -4.91 -10.05 -6.40
C LEU A 62 -5.95 -9.04 -6.90
N MET A 63 -5.52 -7.79 -7.19
CA MET A 63 -6.43 -6.75 -7.68
C MET A 63 -7.09 -7.14 -8.99
N TYR A 64 -6.32 -7.68 -9.92
CA TYR A 64 -6.81 -8.12 -11.22
C TYR A 64 -7.88 -9.22 -11.09
N MET A 65 -7.61 -10.26 -10.25
CA MET A 65 -8.57 -11.33 -10.02
C MET A 65 -9.85 -10.83 -9.32
N MET A 66 -9.71 -9.92 -8.37
CA MET A 66 -10.86 -9.36 -7.64
C MET A 66 -11.68 -8.39 -8.46
N ALA A 67 -11.07 -7.68 -9.43
CA ALA A 67 -11.75 -6.68 -10.24
C ALA A 67 -12.36 -7.27 -11.52
N GLU A 68 -11.64 -8.16 -12.20
CA GLU A 68 -12.01 -8.59 -13.55
C GLU A 68 -12.78 -9.92 -13.59
N LEU A 69 -12.42 -10.86 -12.71
CA LEU A 69 -13.02 -12.20 -12.75
C LEU A 69 -14.53 -12.21 -12.41
N PRO A 70 -15.06 -11.33 -11.53
CA PRO A 70 -16.50 -11.20 -11.29
C PRO A 70 -17.28 -10.49 -12.41
N THR A 71 -16.63 -10.19 -13.53
CA THR A 71 -17.24 -9.51 -14.68
C THR A 71 -17.47 -10.49 -15.84
N ASP A 72 -18.15 -10.03 -16.89
CA ASP A 72 -18.34 -10.77 -18.14
C ASP A 72 -17.13 -10.72 -19.08
N MET A 73 -16.11 -9.93 -18.73
CA MET A 73 -14.90 -9.72 -19.54
C MET A 73 -13.87 -10.82 -19.36
N MET A 74 -13.90 -11.55 -18.23
CA MET A 74 -12.89 -12.55 -17.89
C MET A 74 -13.51 -13.88 -17.44
N LYS A 75 -12.86 -14.98 -17.83
CA LYS A 75 -13.19 -16.33 -17.36
C LYS A 75 -11.99 -17.04 -16.78
N ASN A 76 -12.22 -17.86 -15.76
CA ASN A 76 -11.21 -18.77 -15.25
C ASN A 76 -10.95 -19.88 -16.29
N GLY A 77 -9.70 -19.99 -16.75
CA GLY A 77 -9.31 -20.96 -17.76
C GLY A 77 -9.42 -22.41 -17.30
N LEU A 78 -9.72 -23.32 -18.22
CA LEU A 78 -9.89 -24.76 -17.94
C LEU A 78 -8.62 -25.46 -17.39
N GLY A 79 -7.47 -24.83 -17.50
CA GLY A 79 -6.18 -25.38 -17.02
C GLY A 79 -5.84 -25.08 -15.56
N MET A 80 -6.62 -24.27 -14.86
CA MET A 80 -6.38 -23.91 -13.45
C MET A 80 -7.63 -24.16 -12.62
N PRO A 81 -7.90 -25.39 -12.18
CA PRO A 81 -9.02 -25.69 -11.30
C PRO A 81 -8.73 -25.12 -9.89
N ASN A 82 -9.10 -23.88 -9.66
CA ASN A 82 -9.03 -23.22 -8.38
C ASN A 82 -10.45 -22.82 -7.94
N ALA A 83 -10.95 -23.47 -6.90
CA ALA A 83 -12.31 -23.24 -6.40
C ALA A 83 -12.56 -21.77 -6.02
N ASN A 84 -11.56 -21.07 -5.44
CA ASN A 84 -11.71 -19.68 -5.06
C ASN A 84 -11.84 -18.76 -6.31
N LEU A 85 -11.15 -19.06 -7.41
CA LEU A 85 -11.31 -18.32 -8.67
C LEU A 85 -12.68 -18.60 -9.31
N GLN A 86 -13.14 -19.85 -9.30
CA GLN A 86 -14.47 -20.19 -9.79
C GLN A 86 -15.57 -19.51 -8.96
N ASP A 87 -15.40 -19.42 -7.66
CA ASP A 87 -16.36 -18.73 -6.79
C ASP A 87 -16.41 -17.23 -7.07
N LEU A 88 -15.28 -16.59 -7.44
CA LEU A 88 -15.28 -15.20 -7.91
C LEU A 88 -16.00 -15.06 -9.25
N GLU A 89 -15.68 -15.90 -10.24
CA GLU A 89 -16.30 -15.89 -11.59
C GLU A 89 -17.82 -16.05 -11.52
N PHE A 90 -18.31 -16.98 -10.68
CA PHE A 90 -19.74 -17.25 -10.54
C PHE A 90 -20.44 -16.45 -9.45
N LEU A 91 -19.78 -15.44 -8.86
CA LEU A 91 -20.31 -14.60 -7.78
C LEU A 91 -20.83 -15.39 -6.56
N ARG A 92 -20.19 -16.53 -6.25
CA ARG A 92 -20.54 -17.43 -5.13
C ARG A 92 -19.57 -17.31 -3.96
N PHE A 93 -18.67 -16.34 -4.00
CA PHE A 93 -17.67 -16.13 -2.97
C PHE A 93 -18.26 -15.65 -1.64
N ASN A 94 -17.57 -15.96 -0.57
CA ASN A 94 -17.86 -15.48 0.77
C ASN A 94 -16.58 -15.07 1.49
N SER A 95 -16.66 -14.74 2.79
CA SER A 95 -15.51 -14.33 3.60
C SER A 95 -14.42 -15.40 3.76
N GLN A 96 -14.64 -16.65 3.35
CA GLN A 96 -13.63 -17.70 3.37
C GLN A 96 -12.81 -17.78 2.08
N ASN A 97 -13.25 -17.14 1.00
CA ASN A 97 -12.49 -17.06 -0.24
C ASN A 97 -11.14 -16.40 0.01
N THR A 98 -10.06 -17.02 -0.47
CA THR A 98 -8.69 -16.56 -0.20
C THR A 98 -8.40 -15.18 -0.77
N PHE A 99 -8.90 -14.89 -1.97
CA PHE A 99 -8.71 -13.57 -2.61
C PHE A 99 -9.43 -12.46 -1.83
N VAL A 100 -10.63 -12.71 -1.34
CA VAL A 100 -11.39 -11.78 -0.49
C VAL A 100 -10.63 -11.49 0.81
N LYS A 101 -10.13 -12.54 1.48
CA LYS A 101 -9.31 -12.40 2.71
C LYS A 101 -8.02 -11.66 2.45
N ASP A 102 -7.32 -11.98 1.37
CA ASP A 102 -6.03 -11.38 1.05
C ASP A 102 -6.20 -9.91 0.68
N MET A 103 -7.26 -9.52 -0.04
CA MET A 103 -7.57 -8.12 -0.32
C MET A 103 -7.75 -7.33 0.97
N TRP A 104 -8.58 -7.83 1.89
CA TRP A 104 -8.80 -7.22 3.20
C TRP A 104 -7.49 -7.10 3.99
N LYS A 105 -6.79 -8.21 4.17
CA LYS A 105 -5.54 -8.29 4.94
C LYS A 105 -4.46 -7.36 4.39
N ASN A 106 -4.25 -7.36 3.07
CA ASN A 106 -3.20 -6.58 2.46
C ASN A 106 -3.49 -5.08 2.51
N CYS A 107 -4.75 -4.65 2.33
CA CYS A 107 -5.13 -3.25 2.51
C CYS A 107 -4.88 -2.79 3.95
N TYR A 108 -5.34 -3.54 4.96
CA TYR A 108 -5.11 -3.17 6.36
C TYR A 108 -3.64 -3.26 6.78
N SER A 109 -2.85 -4.16 6.20
CA SER A 109 -1.41 -4.18 6.40
C SER A 109 -0.76 -2.88 5.86
N GLY A 110 -1.20 -2.40 4.70
CA GLY A 110 -0.76 -1.12 4.15
C GLY A 110 -1.18 0.07 5.01
N ILE A 111 -2.42 0.08 5.50
CA ILE A 111 -2.94 1.11 6.41
C ILE A 111 -2.15 1.16 7.72
N SER A 112 -1.86 0.00 8.32
CA SER A 112 -1.07 -0.07 9.55
C SER A 112 0.33 0.51 9.37
N ARG A 113 1.01 0.20 8.26
CA ARG A 113 2.33 0.78 7.94
C ARG A 113 2.24 2.29 7.71
N ALA A 114 1.22 2.75 6.97
CA ALA A 114 0.98 4.17 6.75
C ALA A 114 0.72 4.90 8.06
N ASN A 115 -0.14 4.38 8.94
CA ASN A 115 -0.41 4.95 10.26
C ASN A 115 0.87 5.06 11.09
N THR A 116 1.71 4.02 11.09
CA THR A 116 2.99 4.05 11.79
C THR A 116 3.90 5.17 11.26
N ALA A 117 4.02 5.31 9.95
CA ALA A 117 4.79 6.39 9.34
C ALA A 117 4.20 7.78 9.71
N ILE A 118 2.89 7.96 9.59
CA ILE A 118 2.21 9.24 9.87
C ILE A 118 2.37 9.67 11.34
N VAL A 119 2.34 8.72 12.28
CA VAL A 119 2.47 9.00 13.72
C VAL A 119 3.92 9.22 14.12
N LYS A 120 4.86 8.43 13.57
CA LYS A 120 6.26 8.44 14.02
C LYS A 120 7.15 9.44 13.32
N ILE A 121 6.94 9.72 12.04
CA ILE A 121 7.78 10.67 11.29
C ILE A 121 7.80 12.09 11.88
N PRO A 122 6.69 12.66 12.41
CA PRO A 122 6.73 14.00 13.04
C PRO A 122 7.73 14.15 14.19
N GLU A 123 8.02 13.06 14.91
CA GLU A 123 8.95 13.04 16.05
C GLU A 123 10.43 13.13 15.61
N ILE A 124 10.73 12.82 14.34
CA ILE A 124 12.09 12.78 13.82
C ILE A 124 12.61 14.19 13.51
N LYS A 125 13.83 14.48 13.96
CA LYS A 125 14.52 15.74 13.61
C LYS A 125 15.10 15.65 12.19
N MET A 126 14.43 16.32 11.24
CA MET A 126 14.82 16.35 9.85
C MET A 126 14.31 17.64 9.18
N ASN A 127 14.64 17.84 7.91
CA ASN A 127 14.12 18.96 7.12
C ASN A 127 12.59 18.90 7.03
N GLU A 128 11.87 19.98 7.38
CA GLU A 128 10.41 20.02 7.48
C GLU A 128 9.73 19.79 6.12
N SER A 129 10.27 20.31 5.02
CA SER A 129 9.70 20.07 3.69
C SER A 129 9.76 18.58 3.33
N LYS A 130 10.88 17.92 3.59
CA LYS A 130 11.04 16.49 3.36
C LYS A 130 10.16 15.65 4.30
N LYS A 131 10.04 16.07 5.56
CA LYS A 131 9.14 15.45 6.54
C LYS A 131 7.70 15.46 6.05
N ASN A 132 7.20 16.64 5.65
CA ASN A 132 5.84 16.81 5.17
C ASN A 132 5.60 16.03 3.86
N ARG A 133 6.60 15.98 2.96
CA ARG A 133 6.55 15.13 1.77
C ARG A 133 6.34 13.65 2.14
N LEU A 134 7.15 13.11 3.05
CA LEU A 134 7.06 11.70 3.45
C LEU A 134 5.72 11.37 4.13
N ILE A 135 5.21 12.28 4.97
CA ILE A 135 3.89 12.14 5.57
C ILE A 135 2.81 12.18 4.49
N ALA A 136 2.93 13.06 3.49
CA ALA A 136 1.99 13.18 2.38
C ALA A 136 1.97 11.92 1.50
N GLU A 137 3.14 11.33 1.23
CA GLU A 137 3.22 10.02 0.55
C GLU A 137 2.50 8.92 1.35
N ALA A 138 2.76 8.83 2.67
CA ALA A 138 2.10 7.85 3.54
C ALA A 138 0.58 8.05 3.61
N ARG A 139 0.11 9.30 3.69
CA ARG A 139 -1.33 9.63 3.66
C ARG A 139 -1.97 9.27 2.33
N THR A 140 -1.32 9.56 1.21
CA THR A 140 -1.83 9.17 -0.12
C THR A 140 -1.96 7.65 -0.27
N LEU A 141 -0.97 6.90 0.22
CA LEU A 141 -1.02 5.44 0.23
C LEU A 141 -2.15 4.93 1.13
N ARG A 142 -2.34 5.52 2.32
CA ARG A 142 -3.45 5.18 3.21
C ARG A 142 -4.79 5.43 2.55
N ALA A 143 -4.95 6.58 1.90
CA ALA A 143 -6.13 6.92 1.12
C ALA A 143 -6.40 5.89 0.01
N LEU A 144 -5.36 5.45 -0.72
CA LEU A 144 -5.47 4.43 -1.77
C LEU A 144 -5.91 3.07 -1.21
N TYR A 145 -5.38 2.66 -0.05
CA TYR A 145 -5.79 1.41 0.60
C TYR A 145 -7.23 1.46 1.09
N TYR A 146 -7.64 2.56 1.72
CA TYR A 146 -9.05 2.75 2.11
C TYR A 146 -9.98 2.87 0.91
N PHE A 147 -9.55 3.51 -0.17
CA PHE A 147 -10.32 3.59 -1.40
C PHE A 147 -10.55 2.22 -2.04
N ASN A 148 -9.57 1.32 -1.98
CA ASN A 148 -9.77 -0.06 -2.40
C ASN A 148 -10.76 -0.78 -1.46
N LEU A 149 -10.59 -0.66 -0.14
CA LEU A 149 -11.48 -1.29 0.83
C LEU A 149 -12.94 -0.86 0.66
N VAL A 150 -13.20 0.45 0.58
CA VAL A 150 -14.59 0.95 0.49
C VAL A 150 -15.27 0.54 -0.81
N ARG A 151 -14.53 0.41 -1.91
CA ARG A 151 -15.10 -0.06 -3.19
C ARG A 151 -15.44 -1.53 -3.19
N PHE A 152 -14.63 -2.38 -2.55
CA PHE A 152 -14.87 -3.83 -2.49
C PHE A 152 -15.82 -4.25 -1.36
N PHE A 153 -15.79 -3.55 -0.21
CA PHE A 153 -16.45 -4.02 1.02
C PHE A 153 -17.51 -3.07 1.58
N GLY A 154 -17.64 -1.88 1.03
CA GLY A 154 -18.53 -0.84 1.58
C GLY A 154 -18.04 -0.33 2.93
N ASP A 155 -18.87 -0.44 3.97
CA ASP A 155 -18.51 -0.09 5.34
C ASP A 155 -17.38 -0.96 5.86
N VAL A 156 -16.35 -0.32 6.43
CA VAL A 156 -15.14 -0.99 6.95
C VAL A 156 -14.64 -0.28 8.21
N PRO A 157 -13.92 -0.93 9.13
CA PRO A 157 -13.34 -0.25 10.29
C PRO A 157 -12.37 0.87 9.89
N LEU A 158 -12.56 2.07 10.43
CA LEU A 158 -11.64 3.20 10.28
C LEU A 158 -10.58 3.15 11.39
N ILE A 159 -9.35 2.80 11.02
CA ILE A 159 -8.21 2.65 11.93
C ILE A 159 -7.17 3.69 11.55
N LEU A 160 -6.97 4.71 12.39
CA LEU A 160 -6.04 5.82 12.16
C LEU A 160 -4.84 5.82 13.11
N ASP A 161 -4.94 5.09 14.22
CA ASP A 161 -3.94 5.06 15.27
C ASP A 161 -3.12 3.76 15.25
N LEU A 162 -2.02 3.78 16.01
CA LEU A 162 -1.28 2.57 16.34
C LEU A 162 -2.06 1.79 17.40
N LYS A 163 -2.99 0.95 16.93
CA LYS A 163 -3.80 0.12 17.83
C LYS A 163 -3.18 -1.23 18.03
N THR A 164 -3.38 -1.78 19.23
CA THR A 164 -3.11 -3.20 19.48
C THR A 164 -4.07 -4.07 18.64
N VAL A 165 -3.76 -5.35 18.50
CA VAL A 165 -4.66 -6.30 17.81
C VAL A 165 -6.05 -6.31 18.45
N GLU A 166 -6.14 -6.08 19.75
CA GLU A 166 -7.40 -6.03 20.49
C GLU A 166 -8.23 -4.79 20.10
N ASP A 167 -7.60 -3.63 20.00
CA ASP A 167 -8.25 -2.36 19.64
C ASP A 167 -8.72 -2.35 18.17
N SER A 168 -8.14 -3.21 17.32
CA SER A 168 -8.54 -3.33 15.91
C SER A 168 -9.83 -4.12 15.69
N LYS A 169 -10.36 -4.76 16.74
CA LYS A 169 -11.64 -5.47 16.72
C LYS A 169 -12.79 -4.49 16.97
N GLY A 170 -13.15 -3.71 15.96
CA GLY A 170 -14.25 -2.74 16.02
C GLY A 170 -15.39 -3.09 15.07
N PRO A 171 -16.56 -2.44 15.25
CA PRO A 171 -17.61 -2.45 14.25
C PRO A 171 -17.10 -1.82 12.94
N ARG A 172 -17.84 -2.00 11.87
CA ARG A 172 -17.61 -1.28 10.62
C ARG A 172 -18.09 0.16 10.78
N ASP A 173 -17.28 1.09 10.36
CA ASP A 173 -17.66 2.49 10.20
C ASP A 173 -18.33 2.69 8.83
N SER A 174 -19.15 3.72 8.70
CA SER A 174 -19.84 3.99 7.45
C SER A 174 -18.86 4.36 6.35
N LYS A 175 -19.20 4.00 5.12
CA LYS A 175 -18.40 4.37 3.95
C LYS A 175 -18.22 5.89 3.80
N GLU A 176 -19.17 6.68 4.29
CA GLU A 176 -19.09 8.15 4.29
C GLU A 176 -17.91 8.61 5.14
N LEU A 177 -17.75 8.10 6.36
CA LEU A 177 -16.59 8.41 7.22
C LEU A 177 -15.26 7.98 6.58
N ILE A 178 -15.26 6.83 5.88
CA ILE A 178 -14.07 6.38 5.15
C ILE A 178 -13.73 7.35 4.01
N TYR A 179 -14.73 7.81 3.24
CA TYR A 179 -14.50 8.80 2.20
C TYR A 179 -14.05 10.14 2.76
N ASP A 180 -14.56 10.57 3.89
CA ASP A 180 -14.14 11.82 4.53
C ASP A 180 -12.65 11.74 4.95
N GLN A 181 -12.22 10.61 5.50
CA GLN A 181 -10.79 10.39 5.79
C GLN A 181 -9.91 10.34 4.55
N ILE A 182 -10.36 9.68 3.49
CA ILE A 182 -9.65 9.66 2.20
C ILE A 182 -9.46 11.09 1.66
N ILE A 183 -10.50 11.90 1.74
CA ILE A 183 -10.50 13.30 1.30
C ILE A 183 -9.53 14.14 2.15
N GLU A 184 -9.52 13.96 3.46
CA GLU A 184 -8.57 14.63 4.37
C GLU A 184 -7.12 14.28 4.03
N ASP A 185 -6.83 13.00 3.83
CA ASP A 185 -5.49 12.53 3.49
C ASP A 185 -5.00 13.09 2.14
N LEU A 186 -5.87 13.11 1.13
CA LEU A 186 -5.55 13.63 -0.19
C LEU A 186 -5.45 15.17 -0.22
N THR A 187 -6.19 15.86 0.63
CA THR A 187 -6.06 17.31 0.79
C THR A 187 -4.67 17.67 1.33
N PHE A 188 -4.22 16.99 2.37
CA PHE A 188 -2.87 17.17 2.89
C PHE A 188 -1.80 16.82 1.83
N ALA A 189 -2.06 15.79 1.03
CA ALA A 189 -1.13 15.36 -0.01
C ALA A 189 -0.96 16.42 -1.12
N GLU A 190 -2.05 17.06 -1.55
CA GLU A 190 -1.97 18.15 -2.54
C GLU A 190 -1.14 19.35 -2.07
N GLU A 191 -1.14 19.63 -0.77
CA GLU A 191 -0.39 20.76 -0.22
C GLU A 191 1.11 20.46 -0.13
N HIS A 192 1.49 19.22 0.15
CA HIS A 192 2.84 18.87 0.57
C HIS A 192 3.63 17.98 -0.40
N LEU A 193 2.96 17.37 -1.38
CA LEU A 193 3.68 16.61 -2.41
C LEU A 193 4.31 17.54 -3.44
N PRO A 194 5.56 17.25 -3.88
CA PRO A 194 6.19 17.98 -4.96
C PRO A 194 5.60 17.61 -6.33
N LEU A 195 5.89 18.44 -7.32
CA LEU A 195 5.67 18.11 -8.72
C LEU A 195 6.61 16.97 -9.16
N ARG A 196 6.24 16.25 -10.25
CA ARG A 196 7.07 15.15 -10.77
C ARG A 196 8.50 15.62 -11.12
N SER A 197 8.64 16.81 -11.66
CA SER A 197 9.92 17.41 -12.05
C SER A 197 10.83 17.80 -10.87
N GLU A 198 10.28 17.90 -9.66
CA GLU A 198 11.02 18.27 -8.46
C GLU A 198 11.65 17.07 -7.74
N TYR A 199 11.29 15.84 -8.16
CA TYR A 199 11.91 14.63 -7.63
C TYR A 199 13.30 14.40 -8.22
N SER A 200 14.21 13.91 -7.40
CA SER A 200 15.51 13.42 -7.87
C SER A 200 15.37 12.10 -8.63
N ALA A 201 16.34 11.75 -9.44
CA ALA A 201 16.36 10.48 -10.15
C ALA A 201 16.25 9.24 -9.22
N SER A 202 16.72 9.36 -7.97
CA SER A 202 16.59 8.30 -6.97
C SER A 202 15.17 8.16 -6.37
N ASP A 203 14.35 9.19 -6.53
CA ASP A 203 12.98 9.27 -6.04
C ASP A 203 11.95 9.09 -7.18
N GLU A 204 12.40 8.78 -8.39
CA GLU A 204 11.52 8.51 -9.53
C GLU A 204 10.53 7.37 -9.22
N GLY A 205 9.29 7.50 -9.70
CA GLY A 205 8.22 6.55 -9.43
C GLY A 205 7.47 6.77 -8.12
N ARG A 206 7.91 7.72 -7.26
CA ARG A 206 7.15 8.09 -6.06
C ARG A 206 5.90 8.87 -6.40
N ILE A 207 4.91 8.79 -5.52
CA ILE A 207 3.66 9.56 -5.64
C ILE A 207 4.00 11.05 -5.63
N ASN A 208 3.60 11.76 -6.67
CA ASN A 208 3.75 13.20 -6.84
C ASN A 208 2.39 13.91 -6.72
N LYS A 209 2.41 15.23 -6.69
CA LYS A 209 1.21 16.08 -6.55
C LYS A 209 0.15 15.77 -7.61
N GLY A 210 0.54 15.58 -8.85
CA GLY A 210 -0.40 15.28 -9.94
C GLY A 210 -1.04 13.91 -9.78
N ALA A 211 -0.29 12.90 -9.35
CA ALA A 211 -0.83 11.56 -9.06
C ALA A 211 -1.86 11.60 -7.92
N ALA A 212 -1.57 12.36 -6.84
CA ALA A 212 -2.52 12.55 -5.74
C ALA A 212 -3.80 13.26 -6.20
N LYS A 213 -3.69 14.30 -7.05
CA LYS A 213 -4.86 15.01 -7.63
C LYS A 213 -5.71 14.09 -8.51
N ILE A 214 -5.10 13.26 -9.34
CA ILE A 214 -5.82 12.30 -10.19
C ILE A 214 -6.54 11.26 -9.31
N LEU A 215 -5.88 10.74 -8.28
CA LEU A 215 -6.53 9.85 -7.32
C LEU A 215 -7.71 10.55 -6.63
N PHE A 216 -7.54 11.81 -6.24
CA PHE A 216 -8.58 12.61 -5.62
C PHE A 216 -9.79 12.80 -6.54
N GLY A 217 -9.56 13.14 -7.81
CA GLY A 217 -10.63 13.21 -8.82
C GLY A 217 -11.35 11.88 -8.99
N LYS A 218 -10.62 10.76 -9.00
CA LYS A 218 -11.19 9.41 -9.06
C LYS A 218 -12.04 9.07 -7.84
N VAL A 219 -11.63 9.50 -6.66
CA VAL A 219 -12.40 9.35 -5.41
C VAL A 219 -13.72 10.10 -5.49
N TYR A 220 -13.69 11.37 -5.90
CA TYR A 220 -14.92 12.16 -6.08
C TYR A 220 -15.84 11.59 -7.15
N LEU A 221 -15.28 11.11 -8.26
CA LEU A 221 -16.04 10.46 -9.32
C LEU A 221 -16.78 9.21 -8.78
N THR A 222 -16.09 8.39 -8.02
CA THR A 222 -16.68 7.17 -7.42
C THR A 222 -17.73 7.49 -6.36
N LYS A 223 -17.54 8.59 -5.60
CA LYS A 223 -18.50 9.07 -4.61
C LYS A 223 -19.75 9.69 -5.26
N GLY A 224 -19.70 10.02 -6.56
CA GLY A 224 -20.78 10.70 -7.31
C GLY A 224 -20.74 12.23 -7.24
N ASP A 225 -19.66 12.83 -6.71
CA ASP A 225 -19.44 14.28 -6.67
C ASP A 225 -18.75 14.73 -7.97
N PHE A 226 -19.51 14.69 -9.06
CA PHE A 226 -18.99 14.88 -10.43
C PHE A 226 -18.38 16.27 -10.64
N GLN A 227 -18.90 17.31 -9.97
CA GLN A 227 -18.33 18.64 -10.14
C GLN A 227 -16.94 18.73 -9.53
N LYS A 228 -16.73 18.25 -8.31
CA LYS A 228 -15.42 18.23 -7.67
C LYS A 228 -14.45 17.30 -8.40
N ALA A 229 -14.94 16.16 -8.92
CA ALA A 229 -14.13 15.28 -9.77
C ALA A 229 -13.62 16.01 -11.00
N LYS A 230 -14.52 16.73 -11.71
CA LYS A 230 -14.16 17.53 -12.88
C LYS A 230 -13.11 18.59 -12.53
N ASP A 231 -13.33 19.35 -11.45
CA ASP A 231 -12.44 20.44 -11.07
C ASP A 231 -11.01 19.93 -10.79
N LYS A 232 -10.89 18.81 -10.06
CA LYS A 232 -9.60 18.17 -9.77
C LYS A 232 -8.88 17.62 -11.00
N LEU A 233 -9.62 16.98 -11.89
CA LEU A 233 -9.05 16.35 -13.09
C LEU A 233 -8.75 17.38 -14.18
N ALA A 234 -9.61 18.40 -14.35
CA ALA A 234 -9.38 19.46 -15.31
C ALA A 234 -8.11 20.25 -15.02
N GLU A 235 -7.84 20.53 -13.74
CA GLU A 235 -6.60 21.22 -13.34
C GLU A 235 -5.34 20.47 -13.82
N VAL A 236 -5.33 19.12 -13.72
CA VAL A 236 -4.19 18.34 -14.19
C VAL A 236 -4.10 18.33 -15.72
N VAL A 237 -5.24 18.23 -16.42
CA VAL A 237 -5.29 18.21 -17.89
C VAL A 237 -4.89 19.57 -18.47
N GLU A 238 -5.37 20.68 -17.88
CA GLU A 238 -5.06 22.02 -18.33
C GLU A 238 -3.59 22.42 -18.07
N HIS A 239 -2.95 21.80 -17.08
CA HIS A 239 -1.56 22.03 -16.70
C HIS A 239 -0.69 20.78 -16.85
N GLU A 240 -0.97 19.93 -17.85
CA GLU A 240 -0.32 18.63 -18.02
C GLU A 240 1.21 18.71 -18.01
N SER A 241 1.78 19.71 -18.67
CA SER A 241 3.23 19.91 -18.74
C SER A 241 3.84 20.28 -17.39
N GLU A 242 3.12 21.02 -16.53
CA GLU A 242 3.56 21.37 -15.18
C GLU A 242 3.58 20.14 -14.28
N TYR A 243 2.53 19.31 -14.35
CA TYR A 243 2.45 18.07 -13.59
C TYR A 243 3.35 16.95 -14.14
N GLY A 244 3.92 17.13 -15.35
CA GLY A 244 4.79 16.16 -15.99
C GLY A 244 4.03 14.98 -16.58
N PHE A 245 2.79 15.20 -17.02
CA PHE A 245 1.95 14.22 -17.72
C PHE A 245 1.65 14.69 -19.14
N GLY A 246 1.12 13.79 -19.95
CA GLY A 246 0.71 14.09 -21.32
C GLY A 246 0.32 12.80 -22.03
N LEU A 247 -0.01 12.91 -23.29
CA LEU A 247 -0.32 11.75 -24.14
C LEU A 247 0.85 11.44 -25.08
N HIS A 248 1.16 10.18 -25.26
CA HIS A 248 2.06 9.74 -26.31
C HIS A 248 1.45 10.03 -27.69
N LYS A 249 2.28 10.45 -28.64
CA LYS A 249 1.83 10.64 -30.05
C LYS A 249 1.39 9.33 -30.68
N ASP A 250 2.03 8.24 -30.30
CA ASP A 250 1.70 6.89 -30.74
C ASP A 250 1.21 6.09 -29.52
N TYR A 251 -0.04 5.62 -29.58
CA TYR A 251 -0.65 4.79 -28.54
C TYR A 251 0.17 3.54 -28.21
N HIS A 252 0.87 2.95 -29.21
CA HIS A 252 1.72 1.78 -29.02
C HIS A 252 2.88 2.04 -28.05
N ALA A 253 3.32 3.29 -27.90
CA ALA A 253 4.39 3.65 -26.97
C ALA A 253 4.08 3.31 -25.51
N ASN A 254 2.81 3.24 -25.11
CA ASN A 254 2.41 2.82 -23.77
C ASN A 254 2.77 1.36 -23.43
N TRP A 255 3.08 0.56 -24.43
CA TRP A 255 3.34 -0.88 -24.29
C TRP A 255 4.81 -1.25 -24.61
N LEU A 256 5.63 -0.27 -24.92
CA LEU A 256 7.04 -0.47 -25.15
C LEU A 256 7.83 -0.32 -23.85
N ARG A 257 8.74 -1.24 -23.59
CA ARG A 257 9.56 -1.27 -22.37
C ARG A 257 10.27 0.06 -22.06
N ASP A 258 10.72 0.78 -23.09
CA ASP A 258 11.47 2.02 -22.94
C ASP A 258 10.57 3.24 -22.65
N THR A 259 9.26 3.10 -22.79
CA THR A 259 8.30 4.20 -22.66
C THR A 259 7.09 3.88 -21.80
N GLU A 260 6.95 2.64 -21.29
CA GLU A 260 5.82 2.21 -20.45
C GLU A 260 5.67 3.03 -19.16
N ALA A 261 6.78 3.50 -18.57
CA ALA A 261 6.82 4.41 -17.43
C ALA A 261 6.84 5.90 -17.85
N GLY A 262 6.39 6.22 -19.05
CA GLY A 262 6.49 7.53 -19.69
C GLY A 262 5.50 8.57 -19.19
N ILE A 263 5.17 9.51 -20.08
CA ILE A 263 4.34 10.69 -19.74
C ILE A 263 2.88 10.38 -19.43
N GLU A 264 2.34 9.24 -19.91
CA GLU A 264 0.98 8.79 -19.60
C GLU A 264 0.90 8.04 -18.28
N ALA A 265 2.01 7.52 -17.75
CA ALA A 265 2.04 6.78 -16.51
C ALA A 265 1.93 7.73 -15.30
N VAL A 266 0.79 7.69 -14.61
CA VAL A 266 0.49 8.55 -13.45
C VAL A 266 1.07 7.96 -12.17
N LEU A 267 0.76 6.71 -11.90
CA LEU A 267 1.28 5.91 -10.80
C LEU A 267 1.37 4.47 -11.29
N TYR A 268 2.54 3.90 -11.22
CA TYR A 268 2.80 2.54 -11.67
C TYR A 268 3.65 1.78 -10.65
N ILE A 269 3.57 0.47 -10.72
CA ILE A 269 4.37 -0.45 -9.90
C ILE A 269 5.25 -1.22 -10.84
N GLU A 270 6.55 -0.94 -10.79
CA GLU A 270 7.53 -1.59 -11.63
C GLU A 270 7.85 -2.99 -11.11
N TYR A 271 7.75 -3.99 -11.99
CA TYR A 271 8.15 -5.36 -11.75
C TYR A 271 9.33 -5.71 -12.65
N LYS A 272 10.43 -6.12 -12.03
CA LYS A 272 11.66 -6.49 -12.76
C LYS A 272 11.77 -8.01 -12.90
N GLU A 273 12.53 -8.45 -13.90
CA GLU A 273 12.85 -9.86 -14.10
C GLU A 273 13.60 -10.45 -12.88
N PRO A 274 13.58 -11.79 -12.70
CA PRO A 274 14.32 -12.44 -11.62
C PRO A 274 15.77 -11.95 -11.54
N PRO A 275 16.34 -11.79 -10.33
CA PRO A 275 15.82 -12.23 -9.02
C PRO A 275 14.79 -11.29 -8.38
N PHE A 276 14.32 -10.27 -9.07
CA PHE A 276 13.32 -9.32 -8.58
C PHE A 276 11.90 -9.87 -8.74
N GLN A 277 10.94 -9.27 -8.03
CA GLN A 277 9.53 -9.65 -8.16
C GLN A 277 9.02 -9.25 -9.55
N HIS A 278 8.29 -10.12 -10.20
CA HIS A 278 7.64 -9.88 -11.49
C HIS A 278 6.11 -9.94 -11.33
N ASN A 279 5.42 -9.26 -12.22
CA ASN A 279 3.97 -9.38 -12.32
C ASN A 279 3.62 -10.70 -13.03
N GLY A 280 2.91 -11.59 -12.33
CA GLY A 280 2.43 -12.86 -12.89
C GLY A 280 1.19 -12.73 -13.78
N GLU A 281 0.63 -11.53 -13.98
CA GLU A 281 -0.64 -11.32 -14.67
C GLU A 281 -0.56 -11.68 -16.14
N MET A 282 0.53 -11.31 -16.82
CA MET A 282 0.73 -11.63 -18.24
C MET A 282 0.71 -13.14 -18.49
N ALA A 283 1.26 -13.93 -17.57
CA ALA A 283 1.22 -15.39 -17.65
C ALA A 283 -0.17 -16.00 -17.45
N LEU A 284 -1.07 -15.26 -16.77
CA LEU A 284 -2.41 -15.71 -16.43
C LEU A 284 -3.48 -15.21 -17.43
N ALA A 285 -3.23 -14.05 -18.07
CA ALA A 285 -4.14 -13.41 -19.00
C ALA A 285 -3.98 -13.88 -20.47
N GLY A 286 -2.97 -14.69 -20.76
CA GLY A 286 -2.73 -15.21 -22.10
C GLY A 286 -3.84 -16.14 -22.58
N PRO A 287 -4.04 -16.27 -23.91
CA PRO A 287 -5.01 -17.19 -24.49
C PRO A 287 -4.70 -18.64 -24.08
N LYS A 288 -5.73 -19.49 -24.09
CA LYS A 288 -5.72 -20.88 -23.61
C LYS A 288 -4.49 -21.72 -24.02
N TYR A 289 -3.82 -21.35 -25.09
CA TYR A 289 -2.65 -22.04 -25.65
C TYR A 289 -1.33 -21.29 -25.46
N SER A 290 -1.33 -20.10 -24.87
CA SER A 290 -0.12 -19.41 -24.47
C SER A 290 0.32 -19.89 -23.10
N CYS A 291 0.73 -21.16 -23.01
CA CYS A 291 1.50 -21.64 -21.88
C CYS A 291 2.90 -21.01 -21.93
N LEU A 292 3.46 -20.60 -20.80
CA LEU A 292 4.86 -20.14 -20.72
C LEU A 292 5.86 -21.13 -21.36
N LEU A 293 5.52 -22.41 -21.39
CA LEU A 293 6.27 -23.47 -22.07
C LEU A 293 6.15 -23.37 -23.62
N TYR A 294 5.00 -22.89 -24.14
CA TYR A 294 4.78 -22.78 -25.59
C TYR A 294 5.42 -21.54 -26.20
N THR A 295 5.59 -20.46 -25.41
CA THR A 295 6.28 -19.26 -25.90
C THR A 295 7.78 -19.43 -25.98
N SER A 296 8.40 -20.28 -25.16
CA SER A 296 9.82 -20.64 -25.30
C SER A 296 10.05 -21.53 -26.52
N ASP A 297 9.22 -22.54 -26.76
CA ASP A 297 9.37 -23.44 -27.90
C ASP A 297 9.12 -22.72 -29.24
N ALA A 298 8.14 -21.81 -29.32
CA ALA A 298 7.87 -21.04 -30.52
C ALA A 298 8.96 -20.00 -30.86
N ALA A 299 9.75 -19.58 -29.86
CA ALA A 299 10.92 -18.72 -30.08
C ALA A 299 12.13 -19.53 -30.60
N ASP A 300 12.29 -20.76 -30.12
CA ASP A 300 13.38 -21.66 -30.56
C ASP A 300 13.17 -22.18 -31.98
N GLU A 301 11.93 -22.43 -32.41
CA GLU A 301 11.64 -22.84 -33.80
C GLU A 301 11.89 -21.73 -34.84
N ARG A 302 11.82 -20.44 -34.46
CA ARG A 302 12.14 -19.30 -35.31
C ARG A 302 13.63 -19.00 -35.45
N SER A 303 14.45 -19.51 -34.56
CA SER A 303 15.91 -19.36 -34.64
C SER A 303 16.61 -20.46 -35.43
N SER A 304 15.85 -21.42 -35.96
CA SER A 304 16.35 -22.54 -36.75
C SER A 304 15.96 -22.53 -38.24
N VAL A 305 15.51 -21.37 -38.77
CA VAL A 305 15.23 -21.16 -40.23
C VAL A 305 16.15 -20.11 -40.81
#